data_7f416ab9ab3d34acd56471e835efd124
#
_entry.id   7f416ab9ab3d34acd56471e835efd124
#
_cell.length_a   1.000
_cell.length_b   1.000
_cell.length_c   1.000
_cell.angle_alpha   90.00
_cell.angle_beta   90.00
_cell.angle_gamma   90.00
#
_symmetry.space_group_name_H-M   'P 1'
#
loop_
_entity.id
_entity.type
_entity.pdbx_description
1 polymer ?
#
loop_
_entity_poly.entity_id
_entity_poly.type
_entity_poly.pdbx_seq_one_letter_code
_entity_poly.pdbx_strand_id
1 'polypeptide(L)'
;MAEQRKRRAYSSALRQEHAQVTRQKIATAARELMVGKGYADTTMAEVARDAGVAVQTLYTSCPGGKPALAKLVYDIALAGDAEPRPQSDRPEVQAIIDEPDPARKLARYAAMATAIHQRIKPVHRVLREAAAASPADAGLQQMLAGIERERLAGSRGPAEHLHALGALRPDLPPGRAAAQIYALTSTETFEKLTEVCEWSAAEYEEWLAATLAATLL
;
A
#
# COMPACT_ATOMS: atom_id res chain seq x y z
N MET A 1 -16.28 13.42 -37.42
CA MET A 1 -16.63 12.65 -36.21
C MET A 1 -15.41 11.92 -35.63
N ALA A 2 -14.58 11.21 -36.40
CA ALA A 2 -13.38 10.48 -35.91
C ALA A 2 -12.28 11.40 -35.35
N GLU A 3 -12.00 12.52 -36.01
CA GLU A 3 -10.95 13.47 -35.61
C GLU A 3 -11.29 14.22 -34.32
N GLN A 4 -12.54 14.55 -34.10
CA GLN A 4 -13.02 15.16 -32.85
C GLN A 4 -12.97 14.18 -31.65
N ARG A 5 -13.16 12.88 -31.90
CA ARG A 5 -13.00 11.80 -30.93
C ARG A 5 -11.53 11.60 -30.58
N LYS A 6 -10.62 11.68 -31.55
CA LYS A 6 -9.16 11.57 -31.37
C LYS A 6 -8.58 12.75 -30.55
N ARG A 7 -9.03 13.99 -30.83
CA ARG A 7 -8.66 15.21 -30.09
C ARG A 7 -9.17 15.17 -28.63
N ARG A 8 -10.40 14.67 -28.39
CA ARG A 8 -10.93 14.49 -27.03
C ARG A 8 -10.17 13.42 -26.24
N ALA A 9 -9.82 12.29 -26.85
CA ALA A 9 -9.03 11.24 -26.22
C ALA A 9 -7.62 11.73 -25.86
N TYR A 10 -6.96 12.46 -26.77
CA TYR A 10 -5.64 13.06 -26.54
C TYR A 10 -5.65 14.10 -25.41
N SER A 11 -6.64 15.00 -25.40
CA SER A 11 -6.76 15.99 -24.31
C SER A 11 -7.14 15.38 -22.96
N SER A 12 -7.79 14.20 -22.96
CA SER A 12 -8.06 13.43 -21.75
C SER A 12 -6.80 12.77 -21.20
N ALA A 13 -5.97 12.17 -22.06
CA ALA A 13 -4.71 11.53 -21.68
C ALA A 13 -3.73 12.55 -21.07
N LEU A 14 -3.53 13.70 -21.70
CA LEU A 14 -2.69 14.78 -21.16
C LEU A 14 -3.17 15.30 -19.79
N ARG A 15 -4.49 15.42 -19.60
CA ARG A 15 -5.03 15.84 -18.31
C ARG A 15 -4.82 14.79 -17.24
N GLN A 16 -4.93 13.50 -17.56
CA GLN A 16 -4.64 12.40 -16.65
C GLN A 16 -3.17 12.36 -16.25
N GLU A 17 -2.28 12.53 -17.23
CA GLU A 17 -0.83 12.61 -16.99
C GLU A 17 -0.46 13.79 -16.06
N HIS A 18 -0.99 14.98 -16.32
CA HIS A 18 -0.77 16.15 -15.45
C HIS A 18 -1.35 15.93 -14.04
N ALA A 19 -2.50 15.30 -13.93
CA ALA A 19 -3.09 14.99 -12.62
C ALA A 19 -2.23 13.98 -11.85
N GLN A 20 -1.66 12.99 -12.53
CA GLN A 20 -0.76 11.99 -11.93
C GLN A 20 0.55 12.65 -11.45
N VAL A 21 1.18 13.49 -12.29
CA VAL A 21 2.37 14.25 -11.90
C VAL A 21 2.09 15.14 -10.68
N THR A 22 0.93 15.81 -10.66
CA THR A 22 0.52 16.65 -9.54
C THR A 22 0.30 15.82 -8.27
N ARG A 23 -0.36 14.67 -8.36
CA ARG A 23 -0.55 13.74 -7.23
C ARG A 23 0.78 13.25 -6.68
N GLN A 24 1.73 12.90 -7.56
CA GLN A 24 3.07 12.47 -7.15
C GLN A 24 3.80 13.58 -6.39
N LYS A 25 3.80 14.82 -6.89
CA LYS A 25 4.42 15.97 -6.21
C LYS A 25 3.82 16.21 -4.82
N ILE A 26 2.49 16.20 -4.73
CA ILE A 26 1.77 16.35 -3.47
C ILE A 26 2.17 15.24 -2.47
N ALA A 27 2.16 13.99 -2.92
CA ALA A 27 2.49 12.86 -2.05
C ALA A 27 3.95 12.88 -1.60
N THR A 28 4.89 13.25 -2.48
CA THR A 28 6.31 13.38 -2.13
C THR A 28 6.52 14.45 -1.07
N ALA A 29 6.02 15.67 -1.27
CA ALA A 29 6.12 16.75 -0.30
C ALA A 29 5.45 16.40 1.05
N ALA A 30 4.26 15.79 1.00
CA ALA A 30 3.56 15.36 2.20
C ALA A 30 4.34 14.27 2.96
N ARG A 31 4.90 13.28 2.24
CA ARG A 31 5.72 12.22 2.83
C ARG A 31 6.96 12.79 3.53
N GLU A 32 7.69 13.67 2.88
CA GLU A 32 8.89 14.31 3.44
C GLU A 32 8.56 15.09 4.72
N LEU A 33 7.50 15.89 4.70
CA LEU A 33 7.06 16.65 5.87
C LEU A 33 6.56 15.73 7.00
N MET A 34 5.72 14.74 6.69
CA MET A 34 5.18 13.82 7.69
C MET A 34 6.27 12.96 8.33
N VAL A 35 7.23 12.47 7.56
CA VAL A 35 8.34 11.67 8.08
C VAL A 35 9.35 12.55 8.85
N GLY A 36 9.58 13.78 8.39
CA GLY A 36 10.57 14.67 9.00
C GLY A 36 10.13 15.33 10.31
N LYS A 37 8.85 15.72 10.43
CA LYS A 37 8.34 16.45 11.61
C LYS A 37 7.06 15.88 12.21
N GLY A 38 6.57 14.77 11.71
CA GLY A 38 5.37 14.10 12.18
C GLY A 38 4.09 14.54 11.46
N TYR A 39 3.07 13.65 11.57
CA TYR A 39 1.75 13.92 11.00
C TYR A 39 1.11 15.16 11.64
N ALA A 40 1.13 15.31 12.97
CA ALA A 40 0.46 16.40 13.68
C ALA A 40 0.92 17.78 13.18
N ASP A 41 2.23 17.99 13.05
CA ASP A 41 2.85 19.27 12.72
C ASP A 41 2.89 19.58 11.20
N THR A 42 2.49 18.64 10.37
CA THR A 42 2.38 18.85 8.92
C THR A 42 1.06 19.54 8.58
N THR A 43 1.12 20.70 7.89
CA THR A 43 -0.06 21.45 7.46
C THR A 43 -0.31 21.33 5.96
N MET A 44 -1.59 21.43 5.56
CA MET A 44 -1.96 21.43 4.13
C MET A 44 -1.29 22.58 3.36
N ALA A 45 -1.13 23.75 3.99
CA ALA A 45 -0.49 24.91 3.37
C ALA A 45 1.00 24.68 3.07
N GLU A 46 1.74 24.07 4.00
CA GLU A 46 3.14 23.69 3.78
C GLU A 46 3.29 22.66 2.66
N VAL A 47 2.45 21.63 2.69
CA VAL A 47 2.47 20.61 1.62
C VAL A 47 2.19 21.22 0.25
N ALA A 48 1.21 22.13 0.15
CA ALA A 48 0.92 22.84 -1.11
C ALA A 48 2.09 23.68 -1.59
N ARG A 49 2.74 24.41 -0.67
CA ARG A 49 3.94 25.21 -0.97
C ARG A 49 5.08 24.34 -1.48
N ASP A 50 5.39 23.26 -0.76
CA ASP A 50 6.55 22.40 -1.07
C ASP A 50 6.30 21.54 -2.32
N ALA A 51 5.04 21.18 -2.61
CA ALA A 51 4.62 20.53 -3.85
C ALA A 51 4.55 21.50 -5.06
N GLY A 52 4.65 22.82 -4.83
CA GLY A 52 4.51 23.84 -5.88
C GLY A 52 3.11 23.91 -6.48
N VAL A 53 2.06 23.70 -5.67
CA VAL A 53 0.66 23.75 -6.11
C VAL A 53 -0.15 24.77 -5.28
N ALA A 54 -1.27 25.23 -5.84
CA ALA A 54 -2.20 26.05 -5.06
C ALA A 54 -2.86 25.20 -3.96
N VAL A 55 -3.11 25.79 -2.79
CA VAL A 55 -3.80 25.11 -1.67
C VAL A 55 -5.15 24.54 -2.10
N GLN A 56 -5.88 25.24 -2.95
CA GLN A 56 -7.15 24.77 -3.52
C GLN A 56 -6.97 23.50 -4.37
N THR A 57 -5.87 23.39 -5.11
CA THR A 57 -5.53 22.19 -5.89
C THR A 57 -5.31 21.00 -4.97
N LEU A 58 -4.64 21.20 -3.82
CA LEU A 58 -4.43 20.17 -2.82
C LEU A 58 -5.75 19.67 -2.23
N TYR A 59 -6.65 20.57 -1.83
CA TYR A 59 -7.97 20.17 -1.31
C TYR A 59 -8.85 19.49 -2.36
N THR A 60 -8.71 19.86 -3.65
CA THR A 60 -9.38 19.16 -4.74
C THR A 60 -8.82 17.75 -4.95
N SER A 61 -7.52 17.58 -4.78
CA SER A 61 -6.83 16.28 -4.91
C SER A 61 -7.06 15.35 -3.70
N CYS A 62 -7.29 15.94 -2.52
CA CYS A 62 -7.51 15.23 -1.26
C CYS A 62 -8.79 15.75 -0.57
N PRO A 63 -9.98 15.41 -1.09
CA PRO A 63 -11.26 15.87 -0.54
C PRO A 63 -11.59 15.13 0.76
N GLY A 64 -11.02 15.46 1.83
CA GLY A 64 -11.08 14.84 3.16
C GLY A 64 -9.95 15.37 4.02
N GLY A 65 -9.22 16.38 3.46
CA GLY A 65 -8.18 17.09 4.17
C GLY A 65 -6.97 16.21 4.49
N LYS A 66 -6.38 16.43 5.65
CA LYS A 66 -5.13 15.80 6.07
C LYS A 66 -5.17 14.27 6.18
N PRO A 67 -6.25 13.63 6.67
CA PRO A 67 -6.36 12.16 6.63
C PRO A 67 -6.38 11.61 5.19
N ALA A 68 -7.08 12.26 4.26
CA ALA A 68 -7.09 11.84 2.86
C ALA A 68 -5.71 12.04 2.19
N LEU A 69 -4.99 13.09 2.56
CA LEU A 69 -3.61 13.30 2.13
C LEU A 69 -2.68 12.20 2.67
N ALA A 70 -2.81 11.83 3.94
CA ALA A 70 -2.05 10.73 4.54
C ALA A 70 -2.35 9.39 3.85
N LYS A 71 -3.62 9.12 3.52
CA LYS A 71 -4.01 7.94 2.74
C LYS A 71 -3.35 7.95 1.36
N LEU A 72 -3.34 9.09 0.66
CA LEU A 72 -2.68 9.23 -0.63
C LEU A 72 -1.18 8.89 -0.53
N VAL A 73 -0.49 9.41 0.50
CA VAL A 73 0.93 9.12 0.74
C VAL A 73 1.15 7.63 0.99
N TYR A 74 0.30 7.02 1.81
CA TYR A 74 0.35 5.59 2.10
C TYR A 74 0.12 4.75 0.83
N ASP A 75 -0.90 5.07 0.04
CA ASP A 75 -1.26 4.32 -1.18
C ASP A 75 -0.16 4.38 -2.24
N ILE A 76 0.47 5.55 -2.41
CA ILE A 76 1.61 5.70 -3.33
C ILE A 76 2.83 4.93 -2.82
N ALA A 77 3.10 4.95 -1.51
CA ALA A 77 4.18 4.14 -0.94
C ALA A 77 3.92 2.64 -1.10
N LEU A 78 2.68 2.20 -0.91
CA LEU A 78 2.26 0.81 -1.13
C LEU A 78 2.43 0.40 -2.61
N ALA A 79 1.91 1.21 -3.51
CA ALA A 79 1.96 0.94 -4.94
C ALA A 79 3.36 1.09 -5.56
N GLY A 80 4.19 1.99 -4.99
CA GLY A 80 5.49 2.37 -5.53
C GLY A 80 5.47 3.56 -6.51
N ASP A 81 4.28 3.94 -6.98
CA ASP A 81 4.05 5.07 -7.90
C ASP A 81 2.66 5.69 -7.72
N ALA A 82 2.39 6.82 -8.37
CA ALA A 82 1.10 7.51 -8.36
C ALA A 82 0.15 7.07 -9.50
N GLU A 83 0.48 6.01 -10.23
CA GLU A 83 -0.37 5.53 -11.32
C GLU A 83 -1.70 5.00 -10.75
N PRO A 84 -2.86 5.46 -11.26
CA PRO A 84 -4.17 5.01 -10.78
C PRO A 84 -4.51 3.63 -11.38
N ARG A 85 -3.69 2.63 -11.05
CA ARG A 85 -3.84 1.24 -11.47
C ARG A 85 -4.20 0.39 -10.25
N PRO A 86 -5.24 -0.46 -10.30
CA PRO A 86 -5.50 -1.44 -9.25
C PRO A 86 -4.28 -2.29 -8.95
N GLN A 87 -4.08 -2.65 -7.70
CA GLN A 87 -2.95 -3.49 -7.29
C GLN A 87 -2.96 -4.84 -8.03
N SER A 88 -4.15 -5.41 -8.27
CA SER A 88 -4.32 -6.65 -9.04
C SER A 88 -3.78 -6.58 -10.46
N ASP A 89 -3.79 -5.40 -11.09
CA ASP A 89 -3.43 -5.24 -12.51
C ASP A 89 -1.94 -4.90 -12.69
N ARG A 90 -1.18 -4.86 -11.60
CA ARG A 90 0.26 -4.59 -11.65
C ARG A 90 1.03 -5.82 -12.13
N PRO A 91 2.09 -5.64 -12.96
CA PRO A 91 2.84 -6.75 -13.54
C PRO A 91 3.39 -7.72 -12.49
N GLU A 92 3.86 -7.20 -11.36
CA GLU A 92 4.38 -8.03 -10.27
C GLU A 92 3.29 -8.89 -9.62
N VAL A 93 2.06 -8.39 -9.50
CA VAL A 93 0.92 -9.16 -8.97
C VAL A 93 0.45 -10.17 -10.01
N GLN A 94 0.38 -9.79 -11.29
CA GLN A 94 0.06 -10.72 -12.37
C GLN A 94 1.08 -11.87 -12.45
N ALA A 95 2.38 -11.59 -12.31
CA ALA A 95 3.41 -12.62 -12.26
C ALA A 95 3.27 -13.59 -11.06
N ILE A 96 2.67 -13.14 -9.94
CA ILE A 96 2.31 -14.02 -8.82
C ILE A 96 1.08 -14.85 -9.18
N ILE A 97 0.06 -14.24 -9.78
CA ILE A 97 -1.17 -14.92 -10.19
C ILE A 97 -0.85 -16.03 -11.19
N ASP A 98 -0.01 -15.76 -12.17
CA ASP A 98 0.35 -16.66 -13.27
C ASP A 98 1.35 -17.77 -12.84
N GLU A 99 2.02 -17.67 -11.69
CA GLU A 99 2.96 -18.69 -11.21
C GLU A 99 2.20 -19.99 -10.86
N PRO A 100 2.45 -21.11 -11.55
CA PRO A 100 1.70 -22.36 -11.32
C PRO A 100 2.16 -23.13 -10.08
N ASP A 101 3.41 -22.98 -9.67
CA ASP A 101 3.96 -23.67 -8.49
C ASP A 101 3.57 -22.92 -7.20
N PRO A 102 2.84 -23.57 -6.27
CA PRO A 102 2.35 -22.91 -5.06
C PRO A 102 3.47 -22.36 -4.16
N ALA A 103 4.58 -23.08 -4.02
CA ALA A 103 5.68 -22.63 -3.17
C ALA A 103 6.40 -21.43 -3.79
N ARG A 104 6.65 -21.45 -5.12
CA ARG A 104 7.21 -20.30 -5.84
C ARG A 104 6.26 -19.11 -5.84
N LYS A 105 4.94 -19.35 -5.95
CA LYS A 105 3.91 -18.30 -5.82
C LYS A 105 4.03 -17.59 -4.47
N LEU A 106 4.15 -18.33 -3.38
CA LEU A 106 4.30 -17.77 -2.04
C LEU A 106 5.64 -17.07 -1.85
N ALA A 107 6.72 -17.56 -2.43
CA ALA A 107 8.02 -16.88 -2.43
C ALA A 107 7.95 -15.52 -3.15
N ARG A 108 7.33 -15.46 -4.34
CA ARG A 108 7.09 -14.18 -5.05
C ARG A 108 6.22 -13.23 -4.25
N TYR A 109 5.20 -13.76 -3.58
CA TYR A 109 4.33 -12.97 -2.72
C TYR A 109 5.09 -12.40 -1.51
N ALA A 110 5.98 -13.20 -0.88
CA ALA A 110 6.84 -12.74 0.20
C ALA A 110 7.80 -11.62 -0.26
N ALA A 111 8.42 -11.77 -1.43
CA ALA A 111 9.28 -10.73 -2.02
C ALA A 111 8.52 -9.42 -2.27
N MET A 112 7.32 -9.50 -2.84
CA MET A 112 6.46 -8.34 -3.05
C MET A 112 6.08 -7.68 -1.71
N ALA A 113 5.65 -8.46 -0.72
CA ALA A 113 5.27 -7.96 0.60
C ALA A 113 6.46 -7.27 1.30
N THR A 114 7.65 -7.84 1.24
CA THR A 114 8.88 -7.25 1.78
C THR A 114 9.19 -5.90 1.14
N ALA A 115 9.14 -5.81 -0.19
CA ALA A 115 9.35 -4.57 -0.92
C ALA A 115 8.30 -3.50 -0.57
N ILE A 116 7.04 -3.89 -0.38
CA ILE A 116 5.97 -3.00 0.09
C ILE A 116 6.30 -2.49 1.50
N HIS A 117 6.65 -3.37 2.44
CA HIS A 117 6.96 -2.98 3.81
C HIS A 117 8.13 -1.99 3.90
N GLN A 118 9.19 -2.18 3.12
CA GLN A 118 10.30 -1.24 3.06
C GLN A 118 9.84 0.17 2.66
N ARG A 119 8.87 0.28 1.74
CA ARG A 119 8.34 1.57 1.27
C ARG A 119 7.37 2.23 2.25
N ILE A 120 6.45 1.45 2.82
CA ILE A 120 5.38 1.99 3.68
C ILE A 120 5.83 2.24 5.11
N LYS A 121 6.82 1.51 5.62
CA LYS A 121 7.26 1.54 7.02
C LYS A 121 7.46 2.95 7.58
N PRO A 122 8.19 3.88 6.93
CA PRO A 122 8.39 5.22 7.50
C PRO A 122 7.08 6.00 7.67
N VAL A 123 6.18 5.90 6.70
CA VAL A 123 4.87 6.58 6.73
C VAL A 123 3.95 5.91 7.75
N HIS A 124 3.88 4.59 7.74
CA HIS A 124 3.03 3.82 8.64
C HIS A 124 3.37 4.10 10.11
N ARG A 125 4.67 4.15 10.45
CA ARG A 125 5.15 4.49 11.80
C ARG A 125 4.62 5.85 12.25
N VAL A 126 4.85 6.89 11.45
CA VAL A 126 4.41 8.26 11.77
C VAL A 126 2.89 8.36 11.96
N LEU A 127 2.12 7.66 11.14
CA LEU A 127 0.66 7.65 11.26
C LEU A 127 0.18 6.91 12.51
N ARG A 128 0.81 5.80 12.88
CA ARG A 128 0.50 5.07 14.11
C ARG A 128 0.87 5.86 15.36
N GLU A 129 2.03 6.48 15.38
CA GLU A 129 2.47 7.36 16.49
C GLU A 129 1.49 8.53 16.66
N ALA A 130 1.07 9.17 15.58
CA ALA A 130 0.08 10.25 15.62
C ALA A 130 -1.28 9.78 16.13
N ALA A 131 -1.73 8.61 15.69
CA ALA A 131 -2.99 8.02 16.13
C ALA A 131 -2.97 7.64 17.62
N ALA A 132 -1.83 7.16 18.13
CA ALA A 132 -1.64 6.87 19.55
C ALA A 132 -1.60 8.15 20.38
N ALA A 133 -0.96 9.22 19.89
CA ALA A 133 -0.87 10.51 20.56
C ALA A 133 -2.21 11.29 20.54
N SER A 134 -3.05 11.06 19.54
CA SER A 134 -4.33 11.76 19.36
C SER A 134 -5.48 10.79 19.12
N PRO A 135 -5.91 10.03 20.13
CA PRO A 135 -7.03 9.06 19.99
C PRO A 135 -8.35 9.72 19.57
N ALA A 136 -8.51 11.02 19.81
CA ALA A 136 -9.68 11.81 19.43
C ALA A 136 -9.71 12.24 17.96
N ASP A 137 -8.61 12.07 17.20
CA ASP A 137 -8.59 12.33 15.75
C ASP A 137 -9.35 11.22 15.02
N ALA A 138 -10.67 11.36 14.96
CA ALA A 138 -11.55 10.39 14.31
C ALA A 138 -11.21 10.16 12.83
N GLY A 139 -10.75 11.19 12.13
CA GLY A 139 -10.36 11.10 10.71
C GLY A 139 -9.15 10.19 10.51
N LEU A 140 -8.12 10.38 11.31
CA LEU A 140 -6.91 9.54 11.28
C LEU A 140 -7.23 8.09 11.71
N GLN A 141 -8.00 7.90 12.79
CA GLN A 141 -8.40 6.58 13.26
C GLN A 141 -9.20 5.82 12.19
N GLN A 142 -10.17 6.48 11.58
CA GLN A 142 -11.00 5.89 10.52
C GLN A 142 -10.17 5.53 9.28
N MET A 143 -9.22 6.38 8.91
CA MET A 143 -8.31 6.13 7.79
C MET A 143 -7.44 4.89 8.04
N LEU A 144 -6.82 4.76 9.22
CA LEU A 144 -6.02 3.59 9.59
C LEU A 144 -6.87 2.31 9.65
N ALA A 145 -8.05 2.38 10.24
CA ALA A 145 -8.99 1.25 10.24
C ALA A 145 -9.42 0.85 8.80
N GLY A 146 -9.47 1.82 7.87
CA GLY A 146 -9.69 1.60 6.45
C GLY A 146 -8.56 0.79 5.82
N ILE A 147 -7.31 1.19 6.06
CA ILE A 147 -6.11 0.49 5.59
C ILE A 147 -6.12 -0.98 6.07
N GLU A 148 -6.42 -1.23 7.34
CA GLU A 148 -6.45 -2.60 7.87
C GLU A 148 -7.53 -3.47 7.20
N ARG A 149 -8.71 -2.89 6.92
CA ARG A 149 -9.76 -3.60 6.17
C ARG A 149 -9.34 -3.90 4.72
N GLU A 150 -8.67 -2.97 4.05
CA GLU A 150 -8.14 -3.15 2.69
C GLU A 150 -7.07 -4.25 2.67
N ARG A 151 -6.17 -4.27 3.65
CA ARG A 151 -5.14 -5.32 3.80
C ARG A 151 -5.76 -6.70 3.99
N LEU A 152 -6.73 -6.82 4.90
CA LEU A 152 -7.43 -8.09 5.11
C LEU A 152 -8.18 -8.53 3.85
N ALA A 153 -8.83 -7.61 3.15
CA ALA A 153 -9.49 -7.91 1.88
C ALA A 153 -8.48 -8.37 0.81
N GLY A 154 -7.32 -7.70 0.71
CA GLY A 154 -6.24 -8.07 -0.21
C GLY A 154 -5.64 -9.46 0.05
N SER A 155 -5.65 -9.92 1.31
CA SER A 155 -5.14 -11.25 1.68
C SER A 155 -6.04 -12.40 1.20
N ARG A 156 -7.27 -12.13 0.79
CA ARG A 156 -8.20 -13.15 0.27
C ARG A 156 -7.78 -13.68 -1.10
N GLY A 157 -7.31 -12.81 -1.98
CA GLY A 157 -6.92 -13.19 -3.34
C GLY A 157 -5.86 -14.31 -3.37
N PRO A 158 -4.72 -14.18 -2.71
CA PRO A 158 -3.73 -15.28 -2.61
C PRO A 158 -4.29 -16.56 -2.03
N ALA A 159 -5.14 -16.49 -0.99
CA ALA A 159 -5.76 -17.68 -0.39
C ALA A 159 -6.73 -18.37 -1.34
N GLU A 160 -7.56 -17.61 -2.06
CA GLU A 160 -8.50 -18.13 -3.05
C GLU A 160 -7.76 -18.76 -4.25
N HIS A 161 -6.65 -18.17 -4.70
CA HIS A 161 -5.81 -18.75 -5.76
C HIS A 161 -5.20 -20.10 -5.34
N LEU A 162 -4.65 -20.19 -4.12
CA LEU A 162 -4.12 -21.46 -3.60
C LEU A 162 -5.21 -22.51 -3.46
N HIS A 163 -6.41 -22.12 -3.03
CA HIS A 163 -7.55 -22.99 -2.95
C HIS A 163 -7.98 -23.53 -4.33
N ALA A 164 -8.07 -22.65 -5.33
CA ALA A 164 -8.42 -23.01 -6.70
C ALA A 164 -7.41 -23.97 -7.35
N LEU A 165 -6.13 -23.87 -6.95
CA LEU A 165 -5.08 -24.82 -7.35
C LEU A 165 -5.13 -26.15 -6.58
N GLY A 166 -6.00 -26.29 -5.58
CA GLY A 166 -6.02 -27.45 -4.68
C GLY A 166 -4.75 -27.56 -3.82
N ALA A 167 -4.05 -26.46 -3.61
CA ALA A 167 -2.76 -26.42 -2.94
C ALA A 167 -2.84 -26.10 -1.44
N LEU A 168 -3.99 -25.59 -0.96
CA LEU A 168 -4.17 -25.41 0.48
C LEU A 168 -4.24 -26.75 1.20
N ARG A 169 -3.68 -26.80 2.41
CA ARG A 169 -3.85 -27.93 3.33
C ARG A 169 -5.33 -28.31 3.43
N PRO A 170 -5.66 -29.63 3.48
CA PRO A 170 -7.05 -30.11 3.47
C PRO A 170 -7.91 -29.59 4.63
N ASP A 171 -7.28 -29.29 5.78
CA ASP A 171 -7.91 -28.81 7.00
C ASP A 171 -7.98 -27.26 7.10
N LEU A 172 -7.49 -26.53 6.06
CA LEU A 172 -7.38 -25.09 6.09
C LEU A 172 -8.35 -24.43 5.09
N PRO A 173 -9.52 -23.93 5.55
CA PRO A 173 -10.43 -23.22 4.66
C PRO A 173 -9.86 -21.87 4.21
N PRO A 174 -10.19 -21.36 2.99
CA PRO A 174 -9.63 -20.15 2.40
C PRO A 174 -9.69 -18.91 3.30
N GLY A 175 -10.78 -18.76 4.08
CA GLY A 175 -10.91 -17.64 5.00
C GLY A 175 -9.90 -17.67 6.16
N ARG A 176 -9.51 -18.86 6.62
CA ARG A 176 -8.46 -19.03 7.63
C ARG A 176 -7.09 -18.82 7.02
N ALA A 177 -6.85 -19.29 5.79
CA ALA A 177 -5.63 -19.03 5.04
C ALA A 177 -5.42 -17.52 4.83
N ALA A 178 -6.47 -16.79 4.43
CA ALA A 178 -6.43 -15.33 4.30
C ALA A 178 -6.06 -14.62 5.62
N ALA A 179 -6.61 -15.07 6.75
CA ALA A 179 -6.29 -14.53 8.06
C ALA A 179 -4.81 -14.78 8.46
N GLN A 180 -4.25 -15.96 8.13
CA GLN A 180 -2.84 -16.26 8.36
C GLN A 180 -1.94 -15.38 7.50
N ILE A 181 -2.25 -15.24 6.20
CA ILE A 181 -1.54 -14.32 5.28
C ILE A 181 -1.56 -12.90 5.86
N TYR A 182 -2.73 -12.38 6.22
CA TYR A 182 -2.89 -11.06 6.80
C TYR A 182 -2.03 -10.83 8.05
N ALA A 183 -2.01 -11.79 8.97
CA ALA A 183 -1.24 -11.70 10.21
C ALA A 183 0.27 -11.77 9.95
N LEU A 184 0.73 -12.72 9.14
CA LEU A 184 2.15 -12.92 8.84
C LEU A 184 2.74 -11.77 8.03
N THR A 185 1.95 -11.14 7.14
CA THR A 185 2.35 -9.99 6.35
C THR A 185 1.98 -8.65 7.01
N SER A 186 1.87 -8.58 8.33
CA SER A 186 1.64 -7.31 9.00
C SER A 186 2.91 -6.46 9.05
N THR A 187 2.74 -5.13 8.99
CA THR A 187 3.86 -4.19 9.12
C THR A 187 4.53 -4.35 10.48
N GLU A 188 3.77 -4.66 11.51
CA GLU A 188 4.27 -4.94 12.87
C GLU A 188 5.19 -6.17 12.91
N THR A 189 4.85 -7.23 12.18
CA THR A 189 5.72 -8.42 12.08
C THR A 189 7.02 -8.06 11.38
N PHE A 190 6.96 -7.30 10.28
CA PHE A 190 8.15 -6.81 9.58
C PHE A 190 9.02 -5.94 10.49
N GLU A 191 8.42 -4.95 11.18
CA GLU A 191 9.15 -4.05 12.10
C GLU A 191 9.81 -4.82 13.25
N LYS A 192 9.09 -5.75 13.89
CA LYS A 192 9.64 -6.56 14.98
C LYS A 192 10.86 -7.35 14.54
N LEU A 193 10.79 -8.03 13.39
CA LEU A 193 11.89 -8.84 12.93
C LEU A 193 13.07 -8.00 12.44
N THR A 194 12.81 -6.89 11.74
CA THR A 194 13.90 -6.08 11.15
C THR A 194 14.46 -5.01 12.10
N GLU A 195 13.73 -4.56 13.11
CA GLU A 195 14.22 -3.52 14.04
C GLU A 195 14.59 -4.07 15.42
N VAL A 196 13.80 -5.02 15.94
CA VAL A 196 14.05 -5.57 17.29
C VAL A 196 14.95 -6.79 17.22
N CYS A 197 14.73 -7.68 16.22
CA CYS A 197 15.55 -8.87 16.03
C CYS A 197 16.72 -8.63 15.06
N GLU A 198 16.86 -7.42 14.52
CA GLU A 198 17.96 -6.97 13.64
C GLU A 198 18.12 -7.79 12.35
N TRP A 199 17.02 -8.40 11.87
CA TRP A 199 17.06 -9.12 10.60
C TRP A 199 17.19 -8.16 9.42
N SER A 200 17.91 -8.57 8.42
CA SER A 200 17.86 -7.92 7.12
C SER A 200 16.51 -8.15 6.42
N ALA A 201 16.18 -7.33 5.46
CA ALA A 201 14.97 -7.53 4.66
C ALA A 201 14.98 -8.87 3.90
N ALA A 202 16.16 -9.37 3.50
CA ALA A 202 16.32 -10.66 2.85
C ALA A 202 16.00 -11.82 3.82
N GLU A 203 16.50 -11.79 5.05
CA GLU A 203 16.17 -12.80 6.08
C GLU A 203 14.68 -12.81 6.40
N TYR A 204 14.04 -11.62 6.48
CA TYR A 204 12.59 -11.54 6.62
C TYR A 204 11.85 -12.17 5.43
N GLU A 205 12.27 -11.89 4.21
CA GLU A 205 11.68 -12.44 2.98
C GLU A 205 11.76 -13.96 2.95
N GLU A 206 12.92 -14.53 3.21
CA GLU A 206 13.14 -15.97 3.28
C GLU A 206 12.28 -16.62 4.35
N TRP A 207 12.25 -16.04 5.55
CA TRP A 207 11.41 -16.50 6.64
C TRP A 207 9.92 -16.45 6.29
N LEU A 208 9.47 -15.34 5.70
CA LEU A 208 8.06 -15.18 5.34
C LEU A 208 7.66 -16.22 4.28
N ALA A 209 8.46 -16.42 3.26
CA ALA A 209 8.22 -17.41 2.22
C ALA A 209 8.12 -18.83 2.80
N ALA A 210 9.07 -19.21 3.63
CA ALA A 210 9.08 -20.51 4.29
C ALA A 210 7.89 -20.71 5.23
N THR A 211 7.57 -19.68 6.03
CA THR A 211 6.46 -19.72 7.00
C THR A 211 5.11 -19.82 6.29
N LEU A 212 4.89 -19.01 5.22
CA LEU A 212 3.68 -19.10 4.42
C LEU A 212 3.53 -20.49 3.78
N ALA A 213 4.61 -21.05 3.21
CA ALA A 213 4.56 -22.40 2.64
C ALA A 213 4.23 -23.45 3.70
N ALA A 214 4.91 -23.44 4.83
CA ALA A 214 4.69 -24.40 5.91
C ALA A 214 3.30 -24.33 6.56
N THR A 215 2.67 -23.13 6.55
CA THR A 215 1.37 -22.93 7.20
C THR A 215 0.19 -23.10 6.26
N LEU A 216 0.39 -22.89 4.96
CA LEU A 216 -0.71 -22.89 3.98
C LEU A 216 -0.76 -24.14 3.10
N LEU A 217 0.43 -24.70 2.76
CA LEU A 217 0.55 -25.89 1.88
C LEU A 217 0.68 -27.17 2.70
#